data_3b898962b3b1f4c42b3a22671e7bb015
#
_entry.id   3b898962b3b1f4c42b3a22671e7bb015
#
_cell.length_a   1.000
_cell.length_b   1.000
_cell.length_c   1.000
_cell.angle_alpha   90.00
_cell.angle_beta   90.00
_cell.angle_gamma   90.00
#
_symmetry.space_group_name_H-M   'P 1'
#
loop_
_entity.id
_entity.type
_entity.pdbx_description
1 polymer ?
#
loop_
_entity_poly.entity_id
_entity_poly.type
_entity_poly.pdbx_seq_one_letter_code
_entity_poly.pdbx_strand_id
1 'polypeptide(L)'
;MARGGSDVAETRARLLDTARHLFAERGFEDVTVREICRGAGANLALVNYYFGDKLGLYLEVVNQAIAAVREFNSLAMTAPEGSDAEKRLRLFVRGLLHRVFELRGVDSWVHRLIQHELSRPTELATRILQEAMAPRIRYLAEIVAELLSCPKKDPRVMHCVASVHGLCLVYSRIVLANQFKAAMPDLASDGPFDVEDAVAHVSAFSLAGIRAMRR
;
A
#
# COMPACT_ATOMS: atom_id res chain seq x y z
N MET A 1 28.69 -32.27 7.92
CA MET A 1 27.33 -32.49 7.36
C MET A 1 26.43 -31.26 7.52
N ALA A 2 26.82 -30.07 7.01
CA ALA A 2 26.04 -28.82 7.18
C ALA A 2 25.68 -28.12 5.85
N ARG A 3 25.97 -28.72 4.69
CA ARG A 3 25.69 -28.11 3.36
C ARG A 3 24.24 -28.27 2.89
N GLY A 4 23.50 -29.26 3.33
CA GLY A 4 22.14 -29.51 2.87
C GLY A 4 21.08 -28.53 3.38
N GLY A 5 21.21 -27.98 4.58
CA GLY A 5 20.23 -27.05 5.16
C GLY A 5 20.27 -25.63 4.57
N SER A 6 21.47 -25.17 4.20
CA SER A 6 21.67 -23.86 3.56
C SER A 6 21.08 -23.84 2.13
N ASP A 7 21.30 -24.89 1.37
CA ASP A 7 20.83 -25.00 -0.02
C ASP A 7 19.29 -25.10 -0.12
N VAL A 8 18.67 -25.75 0.87
CA VAL A 8 17.22 -25.89 1.00
C VAL A 8 16.56 -24.53 1.29
N ALA A 9 17.10 -23.78 2.25
CA ALA A 9 16.59 -22.46 2.63
C ALA A 9 16.77 -21.44 1.48
N GLU A 10 17.90 -21.50 0.78
CA GLU A 10 18.21 -20.65 -0.35
C GLU A 10 17.27 -20.90 -1.54
N THR A 11 16.98 -22.18 -1.86
CA THR A 11 16.04 -22.51 -2.92
C THR A 11 14.62 -22.04 -2.62
N ARG A 12 14.14 -22.19 -1.36
CA ARG A 12 12.84 -21.67 -0.94
C ARG A 12 12.78 -20.15 -1.10
N ALA A 13 13.83 -19.44 -0.73
CA ALA A 13 13.93 -17.99 -0.86
C ALA A 13 13.89 -17.54 -2.33
N ARG A 14 14.63 -18.20 -3.24
CA ARG A 14 14.61 -17.90 -4.67
C ARG A 14 13.23 -18.12 -5.29
N LEU A 15 12.54 -19.21 -4.93
CA LEU A 15 11.17 -19.47 -5.37
C LEU A 15 10.21 -18.36 -4.94
N LEU A 16 10.29 -17.97 -3.67
CA LEU A 16 9.42 -16.92 -3.11
C LEU A 16 9.71 -15.55 -3.72
N ASP A 17 10.98 -15.21 -3.93
CA ASP A 17 11.37 -13.95 -4.56
C ASP A 17 10.90 -13.87 -6.01
N THR A 18 11.10 -14.94 -6.81
CA THR A 18 10.61 -15.03 -8.19
C THR A 18 9.09 -14.94 -8.24
N ALA A 19 8.39 -15.64 -7.34
CA ALA A 19 6.93 -15.62 -7.25
C ALA A 19 6.42 -14.20 -6.92
N ARG A 20 7.07 -13.51 -5.97
CA ARG A 20 6.74 -12.14 -5.58
C ARG A 20 6.79 -11.18 -6.78
N HIS A 21 7.85 -11.23 -7.58
CA HIS A 21 7.97 -10.40 -8.78
C HIS A 21 6.90 -10.72 -9.82
N LEU A 22 6.73 -12.00 -10.17
CA LEU A 22 5.77 -12.39 -11.18
C LEU A 22 4.32 -12.09 -10.78
N PHE A 23 3.92 -12.42 -9.55
CA PHE A 23 2.58 -12.12 -9.07
C PHE A 23 2.31 -10.61 -8.96
N ALA A 24 3.30 -9.82 -8.56
CA ALA A 24 3.17 -8.37 -8.53
C ALA A 24 3.05 -7.75 -9.92
N GLU A 25 3.67 -8.33 -10.94
CA GLU A 25 3.60 -7.81 -12.31
C GLU A 25 2.34 -8.24 -13.05
N ARG A 26 1.88 -9.47 -12.85
CA ARG A 26 0.85 -10.09 -13.70
C ARG A 26 -0.38 -10.57 -12.95
N GLY A 27 -0.38 -10.53 -11.62
CA GLY A 27 -1.45 -11.06 -10.79
C GLY A 27 -1.41 -12.59 -10.64
N PHE A 28 -2.32 -13.12 -9.80
CA PHE A 28 -2.36 -14.54 -9.48
C PHE A 28 -2.70 -15.41 -10.71
N GLU A 29 -3.75 -15.05 -11.46
CA GLU A 29 -4.27 -15.90 -12.55
C GLU A 29 -3.26 -16.09 -13.69
N ASP A 30 -2.58 -15.01 -14.10
CA ASP A 30 -1.75 -14.94 -15.29
C ASP A 30 -0.31 -15.49 -15.09
N VAL A 31 -0.01 -16.03 -13.90
CA VAL A 31 1.29 -16.62 -13.55
C VAL A 31 1.16 -18.13 -13.39
N THR A 32 2.08 -18.88 -13.96
CA THR A 32 2.14 -20.35 -13.80
C THR A 32 3.28 -20.78 -12.88
N VAL A 33 3.09 -21.89 -12.15
CA VAL A 33 4.15 -22.45 -11.28
C VAL A 33 5.40 -22.83 -12.11
N ARG A 34 5.22 -23.23 -13.38
CA ARG A 34 6.35 -23.55 -14.27
C ARG A 34 7.22 -22.34 -14.57
N GLU A 35 6.62 -21.17 -14.75
CA GLU A 35 7.36 -19.90 -14.95
C GLU A 35 8.15 -19.53 -13.69
N ILE A 36 7.53 -19.67 -12.50
CA ILE A 36 8.20 -19.44 -11.23
C ILE A 36 9.39 -20.40 -11.05
N CYS A 37 9.19 -21.69 -11.30
CA CYS A 37 10.26 -22.68 -11.24
C CYS A 37 11.41 -22.36 -12.18
N ARG A 38 11.11 -21.96 -13.43
CA ARG A 38 12.11 -21.56 -14.41
C ARG A 38 12.92 -20.35 -13.96
N GLY A 39 12.26 -19.31 -13.46
CA GLY A 39 12.91 -18.11 -12.97
C GLY A 39 13.76 -18.34 -11.71
N ALA A 40 13.34 -19.25 -10.85
CA ALA A 40 14.05 -19.59 -9.61
C ALA A 40 15.16 -20.67 -9.78
N GLY A 41 15.29 -21.29 -10.96
CA GLY A 41 16.18 -22.42 -11.16
C GLY A 41 15.80 -23.62 -10.30
N ALA A 42 14.49 -23.88 -10.14
CA ALA A 42 13.95 -24.93 -9.29
C ALA A 42 13.00 -25.85 -10.08
N ASN A 43 12.58 -26.96 -9.48
CA ASN A 43 11.61 -27.86 -10.08
C ASN A 43 10.25 -27.81 -9.37
N LEU A 44 9.23 -28.34 -10.02
CA LEU A 44 7.85 -28.34 -9.51
C LEU A 44 7.72 -29.10 -8.17
N ALA A 45 8.49 -30.16 -7.96
CA ALA A 45 8.44 -30.93 -6.72
C ALA A 45 8.83 -30.09 -5.50
N LEU A 46 9.75 -29.12 -5.66
CA LEU A 46 10.14 -28.20 -4.59
C LEU A 46 9.06 -27.20 -4.25
N VAL A 47 8.27 -26.73 -5.23
CA VAL A 47 7.10 -25.88 -4.94
C VAL A 47 6.08 -26.66 -4.12
N ASN A 48 5.75 -27.88 -4.55
CA ASN A 48 4.83 -28.75 -3.81
C ASN A 48 5.34 -29.06 -2.41
N TYR A 49 6.64 -29.29 -2.25
CA TYR A 49 7.26 -29.58 -0.97
C TYR A 49 7.22 -28.39 -0.01
N TYR A 50 7.55 -27.15 -0.47
CA TYR A 50 7.63 -25.99 0.40
C TYR A 50 6.31 -25.26 0.61
N PHE A 51 5.44 -25.27 -0.40
CA PHE A 51 4.26 -24.41 -0.43
C PHE A 51 2.96 -25.16 -0.69
N GLY A 52 3.02 -26.45 -1.00
CA GLY A 52 1.87 -27.28 -1.35
C GLY A 52 1.43 -27.11 -2.80
N ASP A 53 1.07 -25.91 -3.19
CA ASP A 53 0.60 -25.59 -4.54
C ASP A 53 0.85 -24.11 -4.89
N LYS A 54 0.27 -23.64 -6.01
CA LYS A 54 0.34 -22.24 -6.46
C LYS A 54 -0.29 -21.30 -5.45
N LEU A 55 -1.41 -21.69 -4.85
CA LEU A 55 -2.14 -20.88 -3.88
C LEU A 55 -1.36 -20.74 -2.58
N GLY A 56 -0.76 -21.83 -2.08
CA GLY A 56 0.10 -21.79 -0.90
C GLY A 56 1.34 -20.92 -1.10
N LEU A 57 1.96 -20.96 -2.29
CA LEU A 57 3.06 -20.06 -2.63
C LEU A 57 2.58 -18.59 -2.69
N TYR A 58 1.40 -18.35 -3.27
CA TYR A 58 0.81 -17.03 -3.33
C TYR A 58 0.45 -16.49 -1.95
N LEU A 59 -0.08 -17.33 -1.07
CA LEU A 59 -0.38 -17.01 0.33
C LEU A 59 0.88 -16.49 1.08
N GLU A 60 2.03 -17.12 0.85
CA GLU A 60 3.30 -16.65 1.43
C GLU A 60 3.69 -15.25 0.92
N VAL A 61 3.50 -14.98 -0.38
CA VAL A 61 3.73 -13.65 -0.96
C VAL A 61 2.78 -12.62 -0.37
N VAL A 62 1.50 -12.95 -0.24
CA VAL A 62 0.48 -12.09 0.40
C VAL A 62 0.81 -11.82 1.86
N ASN A 63 1.28 -12.82 2.61
CA ASN A 63 1.71 -12.65 4.01
C ASN A 63 2.86 -11.64 4.12
N GLN A 64 3.84 -11.69 3.21
CA GLN A 64 4.92 -10.70 3.18
C GLN A 64 4.39 -9.29 2.84
N ALA A 65 3.46 -9.18 1.91
CA ALA A 65 2.84 -7.90 1.58
C ALA A 65 2.07 -7.30 2.76
N ILE A 66 1.28 -8.13 3.46
CA ILE A 66 0.55 -7.72 4.67
C ILE A 66 1.52 -7.26 5.76
N ALA A 67 2.61 -8.00 5.99
CA ALA A 67 3.62 -7.64 6.99
C ALA A 67 4.27 -6.28 6.67
N ALA A 68 4.66 -6.06 5.42
CA ALA A 68 5.24 -4.78 4.98
C ALA A 68 4.27 -3.60 5.14
N VAL A 69 2.97 -3.80 4.85
CA VAL A 69 1.96 -2.76 5.06
C VAL A 69 1.70 -2.50 6.55
N ARG A 70 1.71 -3.54 7.39
CA ARG A 70 1.53 -3.40 8.84
C ARG A 70 2.67 -2.60 9.47
N GLU A 71 3.92 -2.91 9.09
CA GLU A 71 5.10 -2.16 9.54
C GLU A 71 4.97 -0.68 9.18
N PHE A 72 4.62 -0.39 7.93
CA PHE A 72 4.35 0.97 7.49
C PHE A 72 3.20 1.63 8.29
N ASN A 73 2.08 0.95 8.47
CA ASN A 73 0.94 1.47 9.21
C ASN A 73 1.33 1.83 10.65
N SER A 74 2.15 1.01 11.31
CA SER A 74 2.58 1.28 12.68
C SER A 74 3.33 2.61 12.81
N LEU A 75 4.18 2.93 11.83
CA LEU A 75 4.91 4.19 11.77
C LEU A 75 4.00 5.39 11.44
N ALA A 76 3.13 5.25 10.44
CA ALA A 76 2.25 6.32 9.98
C ALA A 76 1.10 6.64 10.94
N MET A 77 0.70 5.70 11.79
CA MET A 77 -0.37 5.88 12.78
C MET A 77 0.14 6.31 14.16
N THR A 78 1.45 6.56 14.31
CA THR A 78 2.03 7.00 15.57
C THR A 78 1.89 8.51 15.71
N ALA A 79 1.15 8.95 16.71
CA ALA A 79 1.08 10.36 17.12
C ALA A 79 1.48 10.46 18.59
N PRO A 80 2.16 11.55 19.02
CA PRO A 80 2.46 11.79 20.41
C PRO A 80 1.20 11.77 21.28
N GLU A 81 1.31 11.25 22.49
CA GLU A 81 0.21 11.23 23.45
C GLU A 81 -0.36 12.64 23.68
N GLY A 82 -1.67 12.77 23.77
CA GLY A 82 -2.35 14.07 23.91
C GLY A 82 -2.44 14.90 22.62
N SER A 83 -2.04 14.36 21.46
CA SER A 83 -2.22 15.06 20.17
C SER A 83 -3.71 15.20 19.84
N ASP A 84 -4.14 16.44 19.50
CA ASP A 84 -5.49 16.70 18.98
C ASP A 84 -5.72 16.04 17.60
N ALA A 85 -6.98 16.04 17.17
CA ALA A 85 -7.36 15.39 15.91
C ALA A 85 -6.74 16.06 14.68
N GLU A 86 -6.52 17.39 14.69
CA GLU A 86 -5.90 18.11 13.59
C GLU A 86 -4.42 17.72 13.45
N LYS A 87 -3.69 17.64 14.55
CA LYS A 87 -2.29 17.21 14.58
C LYS A 87 -2.17 15.76 14.11
N ARG A 88 -3.06 14.87 14.58
CA ARG A 88 -3.10 13.47 14.15
C ARG A 88 -3.39 13.35 12.65
N LEU A 89 -4.31 14.16 12.10
CA LEU A 89 -4.56 14.18 10.65
C LEU A 89 -3.33 14.62 9.87
N ARG A 90 -2.63 15.67 10.28
CA ARG A 90 -1.40 16.14 9.62
C ARG A 90 -0.30 15.07 9.64
N LEU A 91 -0.11 14.41 10.77
CA LEU A 91 0.87 13.32 10.89
C LEU A 91 0.51 12.13 10.01
N PHE A 92 -0.78 11.76 9.95
CA PHE A 92 -1.28 10.73 9.07
C PHE A 92 -1.02 11.06 7.59
N VAL A 93 -1.38 12.25 7.15
CA VAL A 93 -1.15 12.73 5.77
C VAL A 93 0.34 12.73 5.44
N ARG A 94 1.17 13.26 6.36
CA ARG A 94 2.64 13.27 6.20
C ARG A 94 3.20 11.86 6.04
N GLY A 95 2.87 10.95 6.95
CA GLY A 95 3.34 9.56 6.88
C GLY A 95 2.95 8.87 5.58
N LEU A 96 1.69 9.07 5.14
CA LEU A 96 1.21 8.45 3.90
C LEU A 96 1.88 9.06 2.65
N LEU A 97 2.04 10.37 2.58
CA LEU A 97 2.68 11.03 1.45
C LEU A 97 4.18 10.73 1.37
N HIS A 98 4.92 10.75 2.50
CA HIS A 98 6.32 10.34 2.51
C HIS A 98 6.49 8.94 1.94
N ARG A 99 5.66 7.98 2.36
CA ARG A 99 5.70 6.61 1.82
C ARG A 99 5.43 6.58 0.31
N VAL A 100 4.41 7.32 -0.13
CA VAL A 100 4.07 7.43 -1.56
C VAL A 100 5.26 8.01 -2.36
N PHE A 101 5.97 8.98 -1.80
CA PHE A 101 7.12 9.60 -2.44
C PHE A 101 8.39 8.74 -2.39
N GLU A 102 8.65 8.03 -1.31
CA GLU A 102 9.75 7.07 -1.21
C GLU A 102 9.61 5.93 -2.23
N LEU A 103 8.38 5.51 -2.50
CA LEU A 103 8.08 4.45 -3.48
C LEU A 103 8.24 4.90 -4.95
N ARG A 104 8.50 6.20 -5.22
CA ARG A 104 8.68 6.71 -6.59
C ARG A 104 9.85 6.11 -7.36
N GLY A 105 10.87 5.61 -6.67
CA GLY A 105 12.04 4.98 -7.29
C GLY A 105 12.10 3.47 -7.09
N VAL A 106 11.30 2.93 -6.19
CA VAL A 106 11.24 1.50 -5.89
C VAL A 106 9.89 1.02 -6.39
N ASP A 107 9.94 0.22 -7.42
CA ASP A 107 8.81 -0.51 -7.98
C ASP A 107 8.19 -1.39 -6.88
N SER A 108 7.26 -0.80 -6.09
CA SER A 108 6.69 -1.47 -4.93
C SER A 108 5.82 -2.62 -5.38
N TRP A 109 6.42 -3.80 -5.38
CA TRP A 109 5.72 -5.06 -5.65
C TRP A 109 4.47 -5.22 -4.77
N VAL A 110 4.51 -4.72 -3.53
CA VAL A 110 3.37 -4.72 -2.60
C VAL A 110 2.20 -3.92 -3.15
N HIS A 111 2.46 -2.72 -3.67
CA HIS A 111 1.42 -1.88 -4.23
C HIS A 111 0.78 -2.52 -5.46
N ARG A 112 1.59 -3.07 -6.38
CA ARG A 112 1.08 -3.78 -7.56
C ARG A 112 0.28 -5.02 -7.19
N LEU A 113 0.78 -5.83 -6.24
CA LEU A 113 0.07 -7.01 -5.76
C LEU A 113 -1.31 -6.65 -5.22
N ILE A 114 -1.40 -5.61 -4.37
CA ILE A 114 -2.68 -5.14 -3.82
C ILE A 114 -3.59 -4.61 -4.93
N GLN A 115 -3.06 -3.91 -5.92
CA GLN A 115 -3.85 -3.43 -7.06
C GLN A 115 -4.43 -4.59 -7.89
N HIS A 116 -3.66 -5.66 -8.11
CA HIS A 116 -4.17 -6.87 -8.76
C HIS A 116 -5.29 -7.51 -7.95
N GLU A 117 -5.13 -7.64 -6.63
CA GLU A 117 -6.17 -8.19 -5.75
C GLU A 117 -7.45 -7.35 -5.70
N LEU A 118 -7.32 -6.02 -5.78
CA LEU A 118 -8.50 -5.15 -5.82
C LEU A 118 -9.21 -5.19 -7.19
N SER A 119 -8.48 -5.46 -8.26
CA SER A 119 -9.02 -5.50 -9.64
C SER A 119 -9.56 -6.88 -10.02
N ARG A 120 -8.90 -7.94 -9.57
CA ARG A 120 -9.27 -9.36 -9.79
C ARG A 120 -9.12 -10.12 -8.48
N PRO A 121 -10.14 -10.03 -7.58
CA PRO A 121 -10.04 -10.58 -6.24
C PRO A 121 -9.86 -12.09 -6.23
N THR A 122 -8.87 -12.58 -5.50
CA THR A 122 -8.76 -13.98 -5.09
C THR A 122 -9.48 -14.20 -3.75
N GLU A 123 -9.49 -15.42 -3.22
CA GLU A 123 -9.98 -15.72 -1.87
C GLU A 123 -9.19 -14.99 -0.76
N LEU A 124 -7.99 -14.47 -1.06
CA LEU A 124 -7.14 -13.72 -0.13
C LEU A 124 -7.45 -12.23 -0.07
N ALA A 125 -8.24 -11.69 -1.00
CA ALA A 125 -8.57 -10.26 -1.08
C ALA A 125 -9.18 -9.72 0.23
N THR A 126 -10.14 -10.46 0.81
CA THR A 126 -10.77 -10.07 2.09
C THR A 126 -9.74 -9.98 3.21
N ARG A 127 -8.79 -10.90 3.26
CA ARG A 127 -7.74 -10.91 4.25
C ARG A 127 -6.80 -9.71 4.09
N ILE A 128 -6.39 -9.38 2.88
CA ILE A 128 -5.58 -8.19 2.58
C ILE A 128 -6.31 -6.92 3.04
N LEU A 129 -7.60 -6.80 2.71
CA LEU A 129 -8.41 -5.66 3.13
C LEU A 129 -8.47 -5.54 4.65
N GLN A 130 -8.73 -6.64 5.36
CA GLN A 130 -8.90 -6.63 6.82
C GLN A 130 -7.59 -6.41 7.57
N GLU A 131 -6.49 -7.01 7.12
CA GLU A 131 -5.24 -7.04 7.85
C GLU A 131 -4.27 -5.93 7.45
N ALA A 132 -4.27 -5.52 6.18
CA ALA A 132 -3.37 -4.49 5.67
C ALA A 132 -4.04 -3.10 5.61
N MET A 133 -5.27 -3.00 5.10
CA MET A 133 -5.88 -1.70 4.81
C MET A 133 -6.77 -1.19 5.94
N ALA A 134 -7.61 -2.06 6.52
CA ALA A 134 -8.60 -1.64 7.50
C ALA A 134 -8.03 -0.95 8.75
N PRO A 135 -6.87 -1.32 9.31
CA PRO A 135 -6.31 -0.61 10.46
C PRO A 135 -6.10 0.88 10.19
N ARG A 136 -5.49 1.20 9.04
CA ARG A 136 -5.24 2.58 8.63
C ARG A 136 -6.52 3.35 8.35
N ILE A 137 -7.48 2.73 7.69
CA ILE A 137 -8.78 3.35 7.40
C ILE A 137 -9.56 3.61 8.70
N ARG A 138 -9.52 2.67 9.66
CA ARG A 138 -10.16 2.85 10.98
C ARG A 138 -9.53 3.98 11.77
N TYR A 139 -8.20 4.07 11.79
CA TYR A 139 -7.47 5.15 12.45
C TYR A 139 -7.86 6.52 11.87
N LEU A 140 -7.89 6.65 10.53
CA LEU A 140 -8.33 7.89 9.88
C LEU A 140 -9.81 8.19 10.19
N ALA A 141 -10.68 7.17 10.22
CA ALA A 141 -12.09 7.35 10.55
C ALA A 141 -12.30 7.86 11.98
N GLU A 142 -11.44 7.44 12.93
CA GLU A 142 -11.45 7.98 14.30
C GLU A 142 -11.13 9.47 14.33
N ILE A 143 -10.07 9.86 13.64
CA ILE A 143 -9.67 11.27 13.54
C ILE A 143 -10.78 12.11 12.89
N VAL A 144 -11.35 11.62 11.79
CA VAL A 144 -12.41 12.33 11.06
C VAL A 144 -13.68 12.45 11.91
N ALA A 145 -14.10 11.38 12.60
CA ALA A 145 -15.27 11.42 13.47
C ALA A 145 -15.13 12.43 14.62
N GLU A 146 -13.93 12.54 15.22
CA GLU A 146 -13.63 13.54 16.23
C GLU A 146 -13.67 14.97 15.64
N LEU A 147 -13.08 15.20 14.47
CA LEU A 147 -13.13 16.49 13.78
C LEU A 147 -14.54 16.90 13.41
N LEU A 148 -15.39 15.97 13.01
CA LEU A 148 -16.80 16.20 12.70
C LEU A 148 -17.68 16.31 13.95
N SER A 149 -17.17 15.91 15.12
CA SER A 149 -17.94 15.78 16.36
C SER A 149 -19.18 14.88 16.21
N CYS A 150 -19.02 13.73 15.53
CA CYS A 150 -20.10 12.79 15.24
C CYS A 150 -19.68 11.34 15.49
N PRO A 151 -20.62 10.39 15.56
CA PRO A 151 -20.31 8.97 15.67
C PRO A 151 -19.53 8.45 14.46
N LYS A 152 -18.63 7.46 14.65
CA LYS A 152 -17.85 6.83 13.56
C LYS A 152 -18.71 6.23 12.43
N LYS A 153 -19.97 5.89 12.72
CA LYS A 153 -20.92 5.33 11.74
C LYS A 153 -21.66 6.40 10.92
N ASP A 154 -21.44 7.68 11.19
CA ASP A 154 -22.01 8.76 10.38
C ASP A 154 -21.50 8.65 8.94
N PRO A 155 -22.39 8.68 7.93
CA PRO A 155 -21.98 8.54 6.52
C PRO A 155 -20.92 9.56 6.08
N ARG A 156 -20.93 10.77 6.65
CA ARG A 156 -19.94 11.82 6.35
C ARG A 156 -18.50 11.39 6.69
N VAL A 157 -18.33 10.53 7.70
CA VAL A 157 -17.01 10.03 8.09
C VAL A 157 -16.37 9.27 6.92
N MET A 158 -17.07 8.33 6.29
CA MET A 158 -16.51 7.55 5.19
C MET A 158 -16.28 8.41 3.93
N HIS A 159 -17.13 9.39 3.66
CA HIS A 159 -16.88 10.33 2.56
C HIS A 159 -15.60 11.15 2.78
N CYS A 160 -15.40 11.70 3.98
CA CYS A 160 -14.18 12.41 4.31
C CYS A 160 -12.94 11.52 4.32
N VAL A 161 -13.05 10.28 4.84
CA VAL A 161 -11.97 9.28 4.79
C VAL A 161 -11.57 8.98 3.35
N ALA A 162 -12.54 8.73 2.46
CA ALA A 162 -12.29 8.47 1.05
C ALA A 162 -11.61 9.68 0.37
N SER A 163 -12.04 10.91 0.69
CA SER A 163 -11.45 12.14 0.15
C SER A 163 -10.01 12.32 0.59
N VAL A 164 -9.72 12.25 1.89
CA VAL A 164 -8.35 12.39 2.43
C VAL A 164 -7.42 11.32 1.86
N HIS A 165 -7.86 10.06 1.90
CA HIS A 165 -7.07 8.94 1.40
C HIS A 165 -6.85 9.03 -0.10
N GLY A 166 -7.89 9.37 -0.88
CA GLY A 166 -7.82 9.55 -2.33
C GLY A 166 -6.87 10.69 -2.74
N LEU A 167 -6.92 11.83 -2.04
CA LEU A 167 -5.97 12.93 -2.24
C LEU A 167 -4.52 12.46 -2.06
N CYS A 168 -4.22 11.74 -0.98
CA CYS A 168 -2.87 11.20 -0.78
C CYS A 168 -2.46 10.21 -1.87
N LEU A 169 -3.37 9.33 -2.30
CA LEU A 169 -3.06 8.31 -3.32
C LEU A 169 -2.85 8.90 -4.72
N VAL A 170 -3.48 10.02 -5.05
CA VAL A 170 -3.28 10.68 -6.35
C VAL A 170 -1.82 11.07 -6.55
N TYR A 171 -1.14 11.41 -5.47
CA TYR A 171 0.30 11.73 -5.51
C TYR A 171 1.20 10.52 -5.79
N SER A 172 0.71 9.27 -5.59
CA SER A 172 1.44 8.07 -6.00
C SER A 172 1.54 7.93 -7.52
N ARG A 173 0.58 8.52 -8.24
CA ARG A 173 0.50 8.52 -9.71
C ARG A 173 1.17 9.75 -10.35
N ILE A 174 1.82 10.59 -9.60
CA ILE A 174 2.56 11.76 -10.10
C ILE A 174 3.83 11.37 -10.92
N VAL A 175 4.13 10.10 -11.08
CA VAL A 175 4.91 9.65 -12.26
C VAL A 175 4.27 10.14 -13.56
N LEU A 176 2.96 10.32 -13.60
CA LEU A 176 2.25 11.13 -14.60
C LEU A 176 2.63 12.62 -14.57
N ALA A 177 3.25 13.16 -13.51
CA ALA A 177 3.59 14.59 -13.45
C ALA A 177 4.56 14.99 -14.57
N ASN A 178 5.54 14.14 -14.90
CA ASN A 178 6.41 14.40 -16.05
C ASN A 178 5.65 14.31 -17.37
N GLN A 179 4.69 13.41 -17.49
CA GLN A 179 3.83 13.30 -18.67
C GLN A 179 2.83 14.46 -18.74
N PHE A 180 2.22 14.85 -17.60
CA PHE A 180 1.38 16.04 -17.50
C PHE A 180 2.16 17.32 -17.76
N LYS A 181 3.39 17.44 -17.24
CA LYS A 181 4.29 18.56 -17.49
C LYS A 181 4.64 18.68 -18.97
N ALA A 182 4.89 17.56 -19.65
CA ALA A 182 5.13 17.53 -21.08
C ALA A 182 3.89 17.82 -21.91
N ALA A 183 2.72 17.37 -21.47
CA ALA A 183 1.45 17.55 -22.17
C ALA A 183 0.80 18.93 -21.92
N MET A 184 1.04 19.53 -20.76
CA MET A 184 0.44 20.80 -20.30
C MET A 184 1.51 21.70 -19.67
N PRO A 185 2.48 22.20 -20.45
CA PRO A 185 3.58 22.99 -19.93
C PRO A 185 3.13 24.33 -19.31
N ASP A 186 2.02 24.87 -19.75
CA ASP A 186 1.38 26.08 -19.24
C ASP A 186 0.80 25.95 -17.83
N LEU A 187 0.52 24.71 -17.39
CA LEU A 187 0.02 24.41 -16.03
C LEU A 187 1.12 23.86 -15.10
N ALA A 188 2.29 23.58 -15.65
CA ALA A 188 3.37 22.98 -14.89
C ALA A 188 4.16 24.05 -14.12
N SER A 189 4.33 23.85 -12.82
CA SER A 189 5.27 24.65 -12.02
C SER A 189 6.72 24.36 -12.44
N ASP A 190 7.60 25.38 -12.39
CA ASP A 190 9.01 25.27 -12.80
C ASP A 190 9.89 24.48 -11.82
N GLY A 191 9.39 24.16 -10.62
CA GLY A 191 10.14 23.45 -9.59
C GLY A 191 9.90 21.94 -9.54
N PRO A 192 10.78 21.19 -8.83
CA PRO A 192 10.49 19.82 -8.45
C PRO A 192 9.31 19.81 -7.48
N PHE A 193 8.45 18.80 -7.62
CA PHE A 193 7.34 18.62 -6.69
C PHE A 193 7.88 18.21 -5.30
N ASP A 194 7.65 19.05 -4.29
CA ASP A 194 8.10 18.79 -2.91
C ASP A 194 7.03 18.02 -2.12
N VAL A 195 7.49 17.06 -1.32
CA VAL A 195 6.61 16.27 -0.45
C VAL A 195 6.02 17.12 0.67
N GLU A 196 6.77 18.06 1.22
CA GLU A 196 6.29 18.90 2.31
C GLU A 196 5.23 19.90 1.82
N ASP A 197 5.35 20.42 0.61
CA ASP A 197 4.31 21.23 -0.04
C ASP A 197 3.02 20.41 -0.22
N ALA A 198 3.15 19.16 -0.66
CA ALA A 198 2.01 18.26 -0.78
C ALA A 198 1.38 17.97 0.59
N VAL A 199 2.18 17.74 1.64
CA VAL A 199 1.69 17.54 3.02
C VAL A 199 0.94 18.75 3.51
N ALA A 200 1.49 19.95 3.31
CA ALA A 200 0.86 21.20 3.71
C ALA A 200 -0.49 21.40 2.98
N HIS A 201 -0.49 21.23 1.66
CA HIS A 201 -1.68 21.36 0.82
C HIS A 201 -2.77 20.37 1.19
N VAL A 202 -2.46 19.06 1.18
CA VAL A 202 -3.45 18.01 1.46
C VAL A 202 -4.00 18.14 2.88
N SER A 203 -3.16 18.48 3.85
CA SER A 203 -3.60 18.69 5.23
C SER A 203 -4.56 19.89 5.36
N ALA A 204 -4.20 21.02 4.77
CA ALA A 204 -5.04 22.24 4.83
C ALA A 204 -6.38 22.03 4.11
N PHE A 205 -6.35 21.47 2.90
CA PHE A 205 -7.54 21.17 2.11
C PHE A 205 -8.47 20.18 2.82
N SER A 206 -7.91 19.10 3.35
CA SER A 206 -8.69 18.09 4.10
C SER A 206 -9.33 18.67 5.34
N LEU A 207 -8.59 19.45 6.15
CA LEU A 207 -9.14 20.10 7.36
C LEU A 207 -10.26 21.09 7.01
N ALA A 208 -10.07 21.90 5.97
CA ALA A 208 -11.10 22.84 5.52
C ALA A 208 -12.37 22.11 5.05
N GLY A 209 -12.21 21.05 4.25
CA GLY A 209 -13.32 20.23 3.78
C GLY A 209 -14.08 19.54 4.92
N ILE A 210 -13.36 18.91 5.86
CA ILE A 210 -13.98 18.25 7.02
C ILE A 210 -14.74 19.27 7.89
N ARG A 211 -14.16 20.46 8.15
CA ARG A 211 -14.83 21.52 8.90
C ARG A 211 -16.11 22.01 8.22
N ALA A 212 -16.12 22.11 6.89
CA ALA A 212 -17.31 22.48 6.15
C ALA A 212 -18.45 21.44 6.26
N MET A 213 -18.12 20.16 6.48
CA MET A 213 -19.08 19.07 6.67
C MET A 213 -19.59 18.95 8.14
N ARG A 214 -19.09 19.78 9.05
CA ARG A 214 -19.47 19.75 10.47
C ARG A 214 -20.89 20.31 10.75
N ARG A 215 -21.52 20.90 9.74
CA ARG A 215 -22.85 21.53 9.84
C ARG A 215 -23.97 20.50 9.83
#